data_f0081677a9327033d3fa0ba1fb4e06d0
#
_entry.id   f0081677a9327033d3fa0ba1fb4e06d0
#
_cell.length_a   1.000
_cell.length_b   1.000
_cell.length_c   1.000
_cell.angle_alpha   90.00
_cell.angle_beta   90.00
_cell.angle_gamma   90.00
#
_symmetry.space_group_name_H-M   'P 1'
#
loop_
_entity.id
_entity.type
_entity.pdbx_description
1 polymer ?
#
loop_
_entity_poly.entity_id
_entity_poly.type
_entity_poly.pdbx_seq_one_letter_code
_entity_poly.pdbx_strand_id
1 'polypeptide(L)'
;MLSNLDRYDYAFDIEGDSWPARLLRNVPPGCSVLELGPGAGVMTKVLLDRGCQVTAVENDPEALRVLHSMGVHAIAADLDRPDWVQQLGPQRFDAVLACDVLEHLHQPDRVLRTLIDLVEPTGRLVVSLPNVAYAGVVASLCHGLFDYADKGLLDRTHLRFFTRRSIEKTLMDCGWRPHAWDANRVPLAHSEFAWIWDALPGGLRQPLVAGNPDFDVYQWMVIAAPADNARHWEGVNLRADVDRLQMQLQSLQLVHNAEHASLVEHQKAFGEAKQIIGQFEKKISELEQGMTKLSADKQKLESDLRSAQTRGSWRRRLKSMIGM
;
A
#
# COMPACT_ATOMS: atom_id res chain seq x y z
N MET A 1 28.62 -9.45 -4.14
CA MET A 1 27.23 -9.89 -4.35
C MET A 1 26.97 -10.95 -3.30
N LEU A 2 25.93 -10.77 -2.48
CA LEU A 2 25.48 -11.83 -1.57
C LEU A 2 25.04 -13.01 -2.44
N SER A 3 25.35 -14.26 -2.04
CA SER A 3 24.85 -15.44 -2.72
C SER A 3 23.31 -15.47 -2.62
N ASN A 4 22.61 -16.13 -3.53
CA ASN A 4 21.15 -16.30 -3.42
C ASN A 4 20.77 -16.97 -2.09
N LEU A 5 21.65 -17.80 -1.53
CA LEU A 5 21.43 -18.47 -0.24
C LEU A 5 21.42 -17.48 0.94
N ASP A 6 22.30 -16.47 0.95
CA ASP A 6 22.36 -15.48 2.05
C ASP A 6 21.12 -14.58 2.10
N ARG A 7 20.30 -14.53 1.03
CA ARG A 7 19.09 -13.71 0.97
C ARG A 7 17.94 -14.27 1.80
N TYR A 8 17.90 -15.60 1.97
CA TYR A 8 16.75 -16.33 2.52
C TYR A 8 17.14 -17.23 3.71
N ASP A 9 18.33 -17.04 4.29
CA ASP A 9 18.74 -17.76 5.49
C ASP A 9 18.27 -17.00 6.75
N TYR A 10 17.14 -17.46 7.29
CA TYR A 10 16.57 -16.95 8.55
C TYR A 10 15.93 -18.09 9.34
N ALA A 11 16.17 -18.11 10.65
CA ALA A 11 15.50 -19.05 11.55
C ALA A 11 14.18 -18.43 12.04
N PHE A 12 13.13 -19.23 12.13
CA PHE A 12 11.86 -18.82 12.72
C PHE A 12 11.24 -19.95 13.54
N ASP A 13 10.46 -19.57 14.55
CA ASP A 13 9.66 -20.50 15.32
C ASP A 13 8.28 -20.66 14.65
N ILE A 14 7.87 -21.91 14.38
CA ILE A 14 6.59 -22.23 13.75
C ILE A 14 5.38 -21.80 14.60
N GLU A 15 5.54 -21.77 15.91
CA GLU A 15 4.51 -21.32 16.86
C GLU A 15 4.47 -19.79 16.99
N GLY A 16 5.51 -19.12 16.48
CA GLY A 16 5.62 -17.67 16.49
C GLY A 16 4.68 -16.99 15.49
N ASP A 17 4.66 -15.65 15.50
CA ASP A 17 3.80 -14.83 14.65
C ASP A 17 4.53 -14.27 13.41
N SER A 18 5.68 -14.81 13.09
CA SER A 18 6.43 -14.45 11.91
C SER A 18 5.66 -14.83 10.62
N TRP A 19 5.91 -14.10 9.54
CA TRP A 19 5.29 -14.36 8.25
C TRP A 19 5.48 -15.81 7.76
N PRO A 20 6.69 -16.39 7.77
CA PRO A 20 6.88 -17.78 7.37
C PRO A 20 6.16 -18.79 8.29
N ALA A 21 6.09 -18.53 9.59
CA ALA A 21 5.36 -19.40 10.52
C ALA A 21 3.86 -19.42 10.18
N ARG A 22 3.25 -18.25 9.93
CA ARG A 22 1.86 -18.16 9.54
C ARG A 22 1.58 -18.85 8.21
N LEU A 23 2.50 -18.75 7.23
CA LEU A 23 2.44 -19.49 5.98
C LEU A 23 2.39 -21.00 6.23
N LEU A 24 3.38 -21.55 6.93
CA LEU A 24 3.54 -22.98 7.12
C LEU A 24 2.48 -23.62 8.04
N ARG A 25 1.82 -22.84 8.90
CA ARG A 25 0.67 -23.36 9.68
C ARG A 25 -0.51 -23.76 8.80
N ASN A 26 -0.57 -23.27 7.56
CA ASN A 26 -1.58 -23.69 6.59
C ASN A 26 -1.27 -25.03 5.91
N VAL A 27 -0.09 -25.59 6.16
CA VAL A 27 0.32 -26.92 5.70
C VAL A 27 0.10 -27.93 6.84
N PRO A 28 -0.75 -28.96 6.68
CA PRO A 28 -0.93 -29.97 7.70
C PRO A 28 0.38 -30.70 8.02
N PRO A 29 0.65 -31.08 9.27
CA PRO A 29 1.79 -31.91 9.59
C PRO A 29 1.66 -33.30 9.00
N GLY A 30 2.77 -33.92 8.64
CA GLY A 30 2.82 -35.30 8.13
C GLY A 30 2.29 -35.50 6.71
N CYS A 31 1.96 -34.43 5.99
CA CYS A 31 1.39 -34.49 4.63
C CYS A 31 2.49 -34.51 3.53
N SER A 32 2.07 -34.86 2.31
CA SER A 32 2.91 -34.74 1.12
C SER A 32 2.88 -33.29 0.60
N VAL A 33 4.07 -32.73 0.35
CA VAL A 33 4.23 -31.32 -0.04
C VAL A 33 5.04 -31.20 -1.32
N LEU A 34 4.54 -30.44 -2.29
CA LEU A 34 5.33 -29.93 -3.40
C LEU A 34 5.73 -28.49 -3.13
N GLU A 35 7.00 -28.23 -2.97
CA GLU A 35 7.53 -26.88 -2.74
C GLU A 35 8.23 -26.36 -3.99
N LEU A 36 7.76 -25.22 -4.51
CA LEU A 36 8.31 -24.57 -5.68
C LEU A 36 9.28 -23.47 -5.23
N GLY A 37 10.50 -23.46 -5.76
CA GLY A 37 11.51 -22.46 -5.48
C GLY A 37 11.87 -22.33 -3.99
N PRO A 38 12.21 -23.43 -3.26
CA PRO A 38 12.48 -23.38 -1.82
C PRO A 38 13.75 -22.60 -1.46
N GLY A 39 14.61 -22.27 -2.43
CA GLY A 39 15.89 -21.62 -2.20
C GLY A 39 16.77 -22.38 -1.20
N ALA A 40 17.22 -21.71 -0.14
CA ALA A 40 18.04 -22.32 0.91
C ALA A 40 17.32 -23.40 1.77
N GLY A 41 16.03 -23.64 1.54
CA GLY A 41 15.28 -24.69 2.21
C GLY A 41 14.89 -24.36 3.66
N VAL A 42 14.80 -23.11 4.03
CA VAL A 42 14.43 -22.68 5.39
C VAL A 42 13.04 -23.18 5.76
N MET A 43 12.05 -22.98 4.88
CA MET A 43 10.70 -23.51 5.08
C MET A 43 10.67 -25.03 4.95
N THR A 44 11.41 -25.57 3.99
CA THR A 44 11.59 -27.02 3.77
C THR A 44 11.99 -27.74 5.06
N LYS A 45 12.99 -27.22 5.77
CA LYS A 45 13.46 -27.79 7.04
C LYS A 45 12.32 -27.87 8.08
N VAL A 46 11.55 -26.81 8.23
CA VAL A 46 10.41 -26.79 9.17
C VAL A 46 9.33 -27.78 8.76
N LEU A 47 9.08 -27.94 7.44
CA LEU A 47 8.16 -28.96 6.94
C LEU A 47 8.63 -30.38 7.27
N LEU A 48 9.91 -30.66 7.09
CA LEU A 48 10.52 -31.96 7.45
C LEU A 48 10.43 -32.22 8.96
N ASP A 49 10.71 -31.22 9.79
CA ASP A 49 10.60 -31.31 11.26
C ASP A 49 9.16 -31.56 11.71
N ARG A 50 8.17 -31.17 10.90
CA ARG A 50 6.74 -31.46 11.09
C ARG A 50 6.30 -32.80 10.51
N GLY A 51 7.26 -33.62 10.03
CA GLY A 51 7.00 -34.95 9.46
C GLY A 51 6.47 -34.95 8.03
N CYS A 52 6.49 -33.83 7.32
CA CYS A 52 6.05 -33.75 5.94
C CYS A 52 7.02 -34.47 4.99
N GLN A 53 6.49 -35.05 3.92
CA GLN A 53 7.28 -35.58 2.79
C GLN A 53 7.37 -34.48 1.72
N VAL A 54 8.55 -33.85 1.61
CA VAL A 54 8.75 -32.72 0.72
C VAL A 54 9.41 -33.16 -0.58
N THR A 55 8.77 -32.83 -1.70
CA THR A 55 9.37 -32.80 -3.03
C THR A 55 9.56 -31.34 -3.44
N ALA A 56 10.74 -30.99 -3.91
CA ALA A 56 11.08 -29.61 -4.27
C ALA A 56 11.38 -29.48 -5.77
N VAL A 57 11.03 -28.34 -6.37
CA VAL A 57 11.49 -27.95 -7.71
C VAL A 57 12.30 -26.67 -7.56
N GLU A 58 13.58 -26.73 -7.93
CA GLU A 58 14.51 -25.63 -7.76
C GLU A 58 15.47 -25.56 -8.96
N ASN A 59 15.89 -24.35 -9.34
CA ASN A 59 16.80 -24.16 -10.47
C ASN A 59 18.22 -23.76 -10.06
N ASP A 60 18.41 -23.28 -8.81
CA ASP A 60 19.73 -22.88 -8.30
C ASP A 60 20.54 -24.12 -7.88
N PRO A 61 21.72 -24.38 -8.50
CA PRO A 61 22.53 -25.55 -8.17
C PRO A 61 23.07 -25.58 -6.74
N GLU A 62 23.21 -24.41 -6.10
CA GLU A 62 23.68 -24.32 -4.73
C GLU A 62 22.55 -24.65 -3.74
N ALA A 63 21.36 -24.12 -3.99
CA ALA A 63 20.14 -24.48 -3.25
C ALA A 63 19.84 -25.98 -3.35
N LEU A 64 19.94 -26.57 -4.55
CA LEU A 64 19.78 -28.01 -4.77
C LEU A 64 20.72 -28.85 -3.93
N ARG A 65 21.98 -28.43 -3.79
CA ARG A 65 22.95 -29.16 -2.91
C ARG A 65 22.52 -29.14 -1.46
N VAL A 66 22.00 -28.00 -0.99
CA VAL A 66 21.48 -27.88 0.37
C VAL A 66 20.27 -28.77 0.57
N LEU A 67 19.29 -28.74 -0.32
CA LEU A 67 18.08 -29.56 -0.27
C LEU A 67 18.39 -31.06 -0.27
N HIS A 68 19.30 -31.50 -1.13
CA HIS A 68 19.77 -32.89 -1.15
C HIS A 68 20.45 -33.30 0.16
N SER A 69 21.21 -32.40 0.80
CA SER A 69 21.83 -32.66 2.10
C SER A 69 20.81 -32.84 3.23
N MET A 70 19.60 -32.26 3.09
CA MET A 70 18.47 -32.45 4.00
C MET A 70 17.69 -33.74 3.71
N GLY A 71 18.02 -34.49 2.66
CA GLY A 71 17.31 -35.71 2.24
C GLY A 71 16.04 -35.42 1.43
N VAL A 72 15.87 -34.18 0.91
CA VAL A 72 14.72 -33.80 0.09
C VAL A 72 14.84 -34.37 -1.32
N HIS A 73 13.73 -34.85 -1.87
CA HIS A 73 13.64 -35.15 -3.30
C HIS A 73 13.55 -33.83 -4.07
N ALA A 74 14.70 -33.29 -4.47
CA ALA A 74 14.79 -32.03 -5.18
C ALA A 74 15.03 -32.26 -6.69
N ILE A 75 14.16 -31.66 -7.51
CA ILE A 75 14.19 -31.71 -8.96
C ILE A 75 14.88 -30.45 -9.47
N ALA A 76 15.97 -30.62 -10.23
CA ALA A 76 16.69 -29.53 -10.88
C ALA A 76 15.96 -29.09 -12.14
N ALA A 77 15.13 -28.05 -12.05
CA ALA A 77 14.35 -27.59 -13.18
C ALA A 77 13.94 -26.11 -13.08
N ASP A 78 13.69 -25.54 -14.25
CA ASP A 78 13.11 -24.21 -14.43
C ASP A 78 11.59 -24.33 -14.55
N LEU A 79 10.85 -23.66 -13.67
CA LEU A 79 9.39 -23.67 -13.63
C LEU A 79 8.75 -23.06 -14.88
N ASP A 80 9.45 -22.19 -15.60
CA ASP A 80 9.00 -21.67 -16.90
C ASP A 80 9.10 -22.70 -18.04
N ARG A 81 9.68 -23.89 -17.79
CA ARG A 81 9.71 -25.01 -18.73
C ARG A 81 8.71 -26.09 -18.30
N PRO A 82 8.12 -26.84 -19.24
CA PRO A 82 7.11 -27.84 -18.88
C PRO A 82 7.68 -29.18 -18.39
N ASP A 83 8.97 -29.42 -18.54
CA ASP A 83 9.63 -30.71 -18.34
C ASP A 83 9.77 -31.16 -16.89
N TRP A 84 9.69 -30.25 -15.93
CA TRP A 84 9.74 -30.61 -14.50
C TRP A 84 8.57 -31.48 -14.03
N VAL A 85 7.40 -31.32 -14.64
CA VAL A 85 6.21 -32.12 -14.32
C VAL A 85 6.43 -33.61 -14.59
N GLN A 86 7.11 -33.93 -15.67
CA GLN A 86 7.39 -35.32 -16.03
C GLN A 86 8.33 -36.01 -15.03
N GLN A 87 9.19 -35.24 -14.37
CA GLN A 87 10.11 -35.72 -13.35
C GLN A 87 9.44 -36.04 -12.01
N LEU A 88 8.26 -35.44 -11.75
CA LEU A 88 7.47 -35.73 -10.56
C LEU A 88 6.81 -37.13 -10.61
N GLY A 89 6.62 -37.68 -11.83
CA GLY A 89 5.84 -38.90 -12.00
C GLY A 89 4.34 -38.69 -11.71
N PRO A 90 3.59 -39.76 -11.43
CA PRO A 90 2.12 -39.72 -11.30
C PRO A 90 1.64 -39.34 -9.90
N GLN A 91 2.50 -38.81 -9.04
CA GLN A 91 2.13 -38.46 -7.65
C GLN A 91 1.29 -37.18 -7.56
N ARG A 92 0.47 -37.11 -6.51
CA ARG A 92 -0.26 -35.91 -6.12
C ARG A 92 0.15 -35.48 -4.71
N PHE A 93 -0.11 -34.24 -4.38
CA PHE A 93 0.34 -33.62 -3.12
C PHE A 93 -0.84 -33.07 -2.33
N ASP A 94 -0.78 -33.22 -1.00
CA ASP A 94 -1.76 -32.66 -0.09
C ASP A 94 -1.65 -31.13 0.00
N ALA A 95 -0.44 -30.62 -0.18
CA ALA A 95 -0.17 -29.19 -0.24
C ALA A 95 0.87 -28.85 -1.31
N VAL A 96 0.64 -27.73 -1.98
CA VAL A 96 1.61 -27.10 -2.88
C VAL A 96 1.96 -25.74 -2.32
N LEU A 97 3.26 -25.43 -2.18
CA LEU A 97 3.78 -24.14 -1.77
C LEU A 97 4.42 -23.44 -2.97
N ALA A 98 4.01 -22.18 -3.19
CA ALA A 98 4.62 -21.27 -4.14
C ALA A 98 4.80 -19.90 -3.44
N CYS A 99 5.80 -19.84 -2.56
CA CYS A 99 6.05 -18.67 -1.70
C CYS A 99 7.10 -17.77 -2.35
N ASP A 100 6.69 -16.58 -2.79
CA ASP A 100 7.52 -15.60 -3.48
C ASP A 100 8.21 -16.22 -4.73
N VAL A 101 7.40 -16.87 -5.58
CA VAL A 101 7.83 -17.58 -6.79
C VAL A 101 7.14 -17.06 -8.04
N LEU A 102 5.82 -16.84 -7.98
CA LEU A 102 5.04 -16.55 -9.18
C LEU A 102 5.39 -15.20 -9.82
N GLU A 103 5.86 -14.24 -9.03
CA GLU A 103 6.33 -12.94 -9.51
C GLU A 103 7.62 -13.03 -10.35
N HIS A 104 8.39 -14.10 -10.18
CA HIS A 104 9.63 -14.34 -10.93
C HIS A 104 9.41 -15.09 -12.25
N LEU A 105 8.20 -15.60 -12.49
CA LEU A 105 7.90 -16.41 -13.67
C LEU A 105 7.46 -15.58 -14.88
N HIS A 106 7.88 -15.99 -16.07
CA HIS A 106 7.38 -15.43 -17.32
C HIS A 106 5.91 -15.81 -17.54
N GLN A 107 5.53 -17.04 -17.16
CA GLN A 107 4.20 -17.61 -17.39
C GLN A 107 3.61 -18.23 -16.10
N PRO A 108 3.33 -17.45 -15.04
CA PRO A 108 2.77 -17.97 -13.79
C PRO A 108 1.44 -18.70 -13.99
N ASP A 109 0.61 -18.26 -14.94
CA ASP A 109 -0.66 -18.89 -15.28
C ASP A 109 -0.51 -20.33 -15.75
N ARG A 110 0.55 -20.63 -16.52
CA ARG A 110 0.83 -21.98 -16.97
C ARG A 110 1.18 -22.89 -15.80
N VAL A 111 2.05 -22.42 -14.90
CA VAL A 111 2.41 -23.17 -13.70
C VAL A 111 1.17 -23.43 -12.86
N LEU A 112 0.37 -22.41 -12.57
CA LEU A 112 -0.85 -22.55 -11.79
C LEU A 112 -1.84 -23.57 -12.39
N ARG A 113 -2.04 -23.57 -13.72
CA ARG A 113 -2.89 -24.59 -14.39
C ARG A 113 -2.32 -25.99 -14.24
N THR A 114 -1.01 -26.14 -14.37
CA THR A 114 -0.34 -27.43 -14.21
C THR A 114 -0.50 -27.99 -12.80
N LEU A 115 -0.45 -27.14 -11.77
CA LEU A 115 -0.58 -27.55 -10.38
C LEU A 115 -1.95 -28.15 -10.04
N ILE A 116 -3.01 -27.85 -10.80
CA ILE A 116 -4.35 -28.45 -10.60
C ILE A 116 -4.29 -29.98 -10.68
N ASP A 117 -3.51 -30.49 -11.61
CA ASP A 117 -3.39 -31.95 -11.82
C ASP A 117 -2.46 -32.62 -10.80
N LEU A 118 -1.64 -31.83 -10.10
CA LEU A 118 -0.65 -32.31 -9.13
C LEU A 118 -1.15 -32.24 -7.68
N VAL A 119 -2.26 -31.55 -7.42
CA VAL A 119 -2.81 -31.45 -6.07
C VAL A 119 -3.89 -32.50 -5.84
N GLU A 120 -3.95 -33.04 -4.61
CA GLU A 120 -5.04 -33.94 -4.22
C GLU A 120 -6.39 -33.22 -4.25
N PRO A 121 -7.52 -33.94 -4.46
CA PRO A 121 -8.85 -33.33 -4.46
C PRO A 121 -9.16 -32.49 -3.19
N THR A 122 -8.66 -32.90 -2.04
CA THR A 122 -8.79 -32.17 -0.77
C THR A 122 -7.56 -31.34 -0.44
N GLY A 123 -6.60 -31.30 -1.34
CA GLY A 123 -5.35 -30.60 -1.17
C GLY A 123 -5.50 -29.08 -1.36
N ARG A 124 -4.41 -28.36 -1.14
CA ARG A 124 -4.40 -26.90 -1.18
C ARG A 124 -3.16 -26.35 -1.82
N LEU A 125 -3.30 -25.17 -2.37
CA LEU A 125 -2.22 -24.32 -2.82
C LEU A 125 -2.04 -23.19 -1.80
N VAL A 126 -0.82 -22.99 -1.30
CA VAL A 126 -0.41 -21.87 -0.45
C VAL A 126 0.54 -21.00 -1.26
N VAL A 127 0.16 -19.75 -1.48
CA VAL A 127 0.91 -18.78 -2.28
C VAL A 127 1.21 -17.56 -1.43
N SER A 128 2.44 -17.05 -1.50
CA SER A 128 2.72 -15.67 -1.09
C SER A 128 3.19 -14.84 -2.27
N LEU A 129 2.78 -13.57 -2.31
CA LEU A 129 3.10 -12.64 -3.39
C LEU A 129 3.26 -11.22 -2.87
N PRO A 130 4.27 -10.48 -3.36
CA PRO A 130 4.43 -9.06 -3.09
C PRO A 130 3.23 -8.24 -3.58
N ASN A 131 2.86 -7.20 -2.84
CA ASN A 131 1.75 -6.32 -3.18
C ASN A 131 2.24 -5.00 -3.77
N VAL A 132 2.13 -4.84 -5.08
CA VAL A 132 2.50 -3.58 -5.76
C VAL A 132 1.58 -2.40 -5.40
N ALA A 133 0.39 -2.67 -4.81
CA ALA A 133 -0.50 -1.62 -4.30
C ALA A 133 -0.12 -1.11 -2.90
N TYR A 134 1.00 -1.56 -2.33
CA TYR A 134 1.57 -1.02 -1.11
C TYR A 134 1.80 0.50 -1.24
N ALA A 135 1.37 1.27 -0.24
CA ALA A 135 1.37 2.74 -0.37
C ALA A 135 2.77 3.33 -0.60
N GLY A 136 3.83 2.65 -0.19
CA GLY A 136 5.20 3.06 -0.49
C GLY A 136 5.52 3.03 -1.98
N VAL A 137 5.09 1.98 -2.71
CA VAL A 137 5.23 1.91 -4.18
C VAL A 137 4.38 2.98 -4.85
N VAL A 138 3.14 3.17 -4.39
CA VAL A 138 2.26 4.23 -4.92
C VAL A 138 2.87 5.61 -4.69
N ALA A 139 3.47 5.86 -3.52
CA ALA A 139 4.19 7.10 -3.23
C ALA A 139 5.37 7.31 -4.17
N SER A 140 6.15 6.26 -4.47
CA SER A 140 7.24 6.32 -5.45
C SER A 140 6.74 6.74 -6.83
N LEU A 141 5.65 6.13 -7.29
CA LEU A 141 5.04 6.49 -8.58
C LEU A 141 4.53 7.94 -8.60
N CYS A 142 4.01 8.48 -7.48
CA CYS A 142 3.62 9.89 -7.38
C CYS A 142 4.82 10.85 -7.54
N HIS A 143 6.03 10.39 -7.23
CA HIS A 143 7.29 11.12 -7.47
C HIS A 143 7.94 10.80 -8.83
N GLY A 144 7.30 9.97 -9.67
CA GLY A 144 7.86 9.53 -10.95
C GLY A 144 9.00 8.51 -10.81
N LEU A 145 9.08 7.80 -9.66
CA LEU A 145 10.12 6.82 -9.36
C LEU A 145 9.58 5.40 -9.48
N PHE A 146 10.34 4.54 -10.12
CA PHE A 146 10.12 3.10 -10.17
C PHE A 146 11.48 2.40 -10.29
N ASP A 147 12.28 2.50 -9.23
CA ASP A 147 13.66 2.06 -9.24
C ASP A 147 13.75 0.61 -8.72
N TYR A 148 14.30 -0.27 -9.57
CA TYR A 148 14.55 -1.65 -9.18
C TYR A 148 15.65 -1.75 -8.14
N ALA A 149 15.42 -2.58 -7.13
CA ALA A 149 16.35 -2.89 -6.03
C ALA A 149 16.88 -4.33 -6.12
N ASP A 150 17.78 -4.69 -5.23
CA ASP A 150 18.30 -6.06 -5.14
C ASP A 150 17.38 -6.99 -4.31
N LYS A 151 16.40 -6.42 -3.61
CA LYS A 151 15.38 -7.14 -2.83
C LYS A 151 14.20 -6.21 -2.51
N GLY A 152 13.10 -6.77 -2.02
CA GLY A 152 11.89 -6.04 -1.65
C GLY A 152 10.84 -6.03 -2.75
N LEU A 153 9.85 -5.12 -2.64
CA LEU A 153 8.71 -5.10 -3.58
C LEU A 153 9.11 -4.83 -5.03
N LEU A 154 10.16 -4.04 -5.25
CA LEU A 154 10.71 -3.72 -6.56
C LEU A 154 12.01 -4.48 -6.83
N ASP A 155 12.09 -5.75 -6.39
CA ASP A 155 13.23 -6.60 -6.74
C ASP A 155 13.36 -6.69 -8.26
N ARG A 156 14.60 -6.53 -8.76
CA ARG A 156 14.90 -6.54 -10.21
C ARG A 156 14.59 -7.88 -10.89
N THR A 157 14.42 -8.94 -10.14
CA THR A 157 14.05 -10.26 -10.63
C THR A 157 12.54 -10.49 -10.71
N HIS A 158 11.73 -9.53 -10.20
CA HIS A 158 10.29 -9.58 -10.36
C HIS A 158 9.89 -9.23 -11.79
N LEU A 159 9.29 -10.17 -12.47
CA LEU A 159 8.77 -10.04 -13.83
C LEU A 159 7.29 -9.70 -13.86
N ARG A 160 6.57 -10.01 -12.78
CA ARG A 160 5.13 -9.80 -12.61
C ARG A 160 4.87 -9.04 -11.31
N PHE A 161 3.93 -8.11 -11.36
CA PHE A 161 3.52 -7.31 -10.22
C PHE A 161 2.05 -7.57 -9.92
N PHE A 162 1.75 -7.87 -8.66
CA PHE A 162 0.42 -8.28 -8.25
C PHE A 162 -0.18 -7.31 -7.24
N THR A 163 -1.48 -7.14 -7.33
CA THR A 163 -2.35 -6.60 -6.30
C THR A 163 -3.26 -7.72 -5.78
N ARG A 164 -3.91 -7.57 -4.65
CA ARG A 164 -4.88 -8.55 -4.17
C ARG A 164 -5.87 -8.98 -5.25
N ARG A 165 -6.47 -8.01 -5.94
CA ARG A 165 -7.45 -8.27 -7.01
C ARG A 165 -6.86 -9.05 -8.18
N SER A 166 -5.65 -8.72 -8.61
CA SER A 166 -5.01 -9.44 -9.72
C SER A 166 -4.59 -10.85 -9.31
N ILE A 167 -4.15 -11.07 -8.07
CA ILE A 167 -3.89 -12.42 -7.53
C ILE A 167 -5.16 -13.26 -7.58
N GLU A 168 -6.26 -12.76 -7.02
CA GLU A 168 -7.56 -13.44 -7.03
C GLU A 168 -8.00 -13.81 -8.45
N LYS A 169 -7.95 -12.84 -9.37
CA LYS A 169 -8.30 -13.06 -10.76
C LYS A 169 -7.41 -14.12 -11.42
N THR A 170 -6.09 -14.04 -11.25
CA THR A 170 -5.15 -15.01 -11.86
C THR A 170 -5.41 -16.41 -11.34
N LEU A 171 -5.60 -16.58 -10.05
CA LEU A 171 -5.94 -17.88 -9.45
C LEU A 171 -7.24 -18.44 -10.02
N MET A 172 -8.30 -17.65 -10.06
CA MET A 172 -9.61 -18.08 -10.58
C MET A 172 -9.56 -18.43 -12.08
N ASP A 173 -8.87 -17.63 -12.88
CA ASP A 173 -8.69 -17.89 -14.32
C ASP A 173 -7.88 -19.17 -14.59
N CYS A 174 -7.09 -19.62 -13.60
CA CYS A 174 -6.30 -20.85 -13.66
C CYS A 174 -6.97 -22.07 -13.00
N GLY A 175 -8.23 -21.95 -12.56
CA GLY A 175 -8.98 -23.06 -11.97
C GLY A 175 -8.78 -23.23 -10.47
N TRP A 176 -8.22 -22.22 -9.79
CA TRP A 176 -8.07 -22.19 -8.34
C TRP A 176 -9.13 -21.30 -7.71
N ARG A 177 -9.68 -21.70 -6.56
CA ARG A 177 -10.58 -20.90 -5.76
C ARG A 177 -9.90 -20.48 -4.46
N PRO A 178 -9.54 -19.19 -4.31
CA PRO A 178 -9.06 -18.64 -3.05
C PRO A 178 -10.13 -18.79 -1.96
N HIS A 179 -9.75 -19.30 -0.80
CA HIS A 179 -10.67 -19.45 0.32
C HIS A 179 -10.19 -18.83 1.63
N ALA A 180 -8.90 -18.52 1.74
CA ALA A 180 -8.38 -17.77 2.88
C ALA A 180 -7.29 -16.81 2.43
N TRP A 181 -7.19 -15.70 3.14
CA TRP A 181 -6.21 -14.64 2.91
C TRP A 181 -5.59 -14.24 4.23
N ASP A 182 -4.29 -14.00 4.21
CA ASP A 182 -3.56 -13.35 5.28
C ASP A 182 -2.65 -12.26 4.70
N ALA A 183 -2.27 -11.29 5.51
CA ALA A 183 -1.51 -10.12 5.08
C ALA A 183 -0.25 -9.94 5.93
N ASN A 184 0.89 -9.82 5.27
CA ASN A 184 2.08 -9.28 5.89
C ASN A 184 2.02 -7.76 5.84
N ARG A 185 1.67 -7.13 6.96
CA ARG A 185 1.56 -5.68 7.07
C ARG A 185 2.87 -5.09 7.56
N VAL A 186 3.41 -4.19 6.77
CA VAL A 186 4.63 -3.45 7.11
C VAL A 186 4.28 -1.96 7.20
N PRO A 187 4.41 -1.35 8.38
CA PRO A 187 4.22 0.09 8.51
C PRO A 187 5.18 0.84 7.57
N LEU A 188 4.69 1.88 6.90
CA LEU A 188 5.47 2.65 5.92
C LEU A 188 6.80 3.18 6.47
N ALA A 189 6.81 3.60 7.74
CA ALA A 189 8.02 4.06 8.42
C ALA A 189 9.11 2.99 8.59
N HIS A 190 8.77 1.71 8.44
CA HIS A 190 9.69 0.57 8.57
C HIS A 190 10.02 -0.09 7.23
N SER A 191 9.53 0.48 6.13
CA SER A 191 9.80 -0.01 4.78
C SER A 191 10.94 0.74 4.10
N GLU A 192 11.43 0.19 3.01
CA GLU A 192 12.39 0.82 2.11
C GLU A 192 11.88 2.13 1.49
N PHE A 193 10.57 2.37 1.56
CA PHE A 193 9.90 3.55 1.01
C PHE A 193 9.66 4.66 2.04
N ALA A 194 10.13 4.54 3.28
CA ALA A 194 9.85 5.49 4.36
C ALA A 194 10.18 6.94 3.96
N TRP A 195 11.34 7.18 3.36
CA TRP A 195 11.79 8.50 2.95
C TRP A 195 10.94 9.12 1.83
N ILE A 196 10.46 8.30 0.88
CA ILE A 196 9.57 8.75 -0.21
C ILE A 196 8.20 9.12 0.35
N TRP A 197 7.70 8.29 1.27
CA TRP A 197 6.44 8.55 1.94
C TRP A 197 6.47 9.84 2.74
N ASP A 198 7.56 10.10 3.45
CA ASP A 198 7.73 11.33 4.24
C ASP A 198 7.88 12.58 3.36
N ALA A 199 8.38 12.44 2.14
CA ALA A 199 8.48 13.52 1.16
C ALA A 199 7.12 13.90 0.53
N LEU A 200 6.10 13.01 0.59
CA LEU A 200 4.77 13.34 0.06
C LEU A 200 4.08 14.44 0.89
N PRO A 201 3.49 15.45 0.22
CA PRO A 201 2.63 16.42 0.90
C PRO A 201 1.51 15.75 1.71
N GLY A 202 1.23 16.24 2.93
CA GLY A 202 0.20 15.66 3.81
C GLY A 202 -1.17 15.52 3.15
N GLY A 203 -1.55 16.48 2.29
CA GLY A 203 -2.79 16.45 1.52
C GLY A 203 -2.90 15.29 0.51
N LEU A 204 -1.79 14.67 0.12
CA LEU A 204 -1.79 13.47 -0.74
C LEU A 204 -1.75 12.17 0.06
N ARG A 205 -1.11 12.17 1.24
CA ARG A 205 -0.99 10.96 2.07
C ARG A 205 -2.35 10.46 2.57
N GLN A 206 -3.19 11.36 3.09
CA GLN A 206 -4.50 10.98 3.62
C GLN A 206 -5.41 10.29 2.60
N PRO A 207 -5.62 10.82 1.38
CA PRO A 207 -6.41 10.13 0.36
C PRO A 207 -5.85 8.76 -0.04
N LEU A 208 -4.52 8.60 -0.10
CA LEU A 208 -3.90 7.31 -0.43
C LEU A 208 -4.16 6.25 0.62
N VAL A 209 -4.16 6.62 1.90
CA VAL A 209 -4.49 5.71 3.01
C VAL A 209 -5.99 5.46 3.08
N ALA A 210 -6.82 6.51 3.03
CA ALA A 210 -8.27 6.42 3.16
C ALA A 210 -8.92 5.63 2.00
N GLY A 211 -8.38 5.75 0.79
CA GLY A 211 -8.89 5.06 -0.40
C GLY A 211 -8.43 3.60 -0.54
N ASN A 212 -7.48 3.15 0.28
CA ASN A 212 -6.94 1.80 0.19
C ASN A 212 -6.80 1.16 1.59
N PRO A 213 -7.74 0.31 2.02
CA PRO A 213 -7.67 -0.36 3.33
C PRO A 213 -6.48 -1.31 3.47
N ASP A 214 -5.85 -1.67 2.34
CA ASP A 214 -4.69 -2.56 2.27
C ASP A 214 -3.39 -1.78 2.01
N PHE A 215 -3.36 -0.48 2.32
CA PHE A 215 -2.24 0.43 2.03
C PHE A 215 -0.90 0.02 2.66
N ASP A 216 -0.95 -0.68 3.78
CA ASP A 216 0.20 -1.17 4.54
C ASP A 216 0.47 -2.66 4.33
N VAL A 217 -0.29 -3.32 3.46
CA VAL A 217 -0.06 -4.73 3.11
C VAL A 217 1.11 -4.82 2.14
N TYR A 218 2.21 -5.40 2.63
CA TYR A 218 3.45 -5.57 1.88
C TYR A 218 3.42 -6.83 1.01
N GLN A 219 2.89 -7.94 1.57
CA GLN A 219 2.72 -9.22 0.89
C GLN A 219 1.36 -9.83 1.21
N TRP A 220 0.80 -10.56 0.27
CA TRP A 220 -0.39 -11.36 0.44
C TRP A 220 -0.03 -12.83 0.56
N MET A 221 -0.67 -13.53 1.49
CA MET A 221 -0.76 -14.97 1.51
C MET A 221 -2.17 -15.38 1.09
N VAL A 222 -2.25 -16.38 0.24
CA VAL A 222 -3.50 -16.93 -0.27
C VAL A 222 -3.49 -18.44 -0.11
N ILE A 223 -4.56 -18.99 0.42
CA ILE A 223 -4.81 -20.43 0.40
C ILE A 223 -5.94 -20.66 -0.59
N ALA A 224 -5.69 -21.53 -1.56
CA ALA A 224 -6.65 -21.85 -2.61
C ALA A 224 -6.82 -23.38 -2.76
N ALA A 225 -7.98 -23.78 -3.23
CA ALA A 225 -8.29 -25.16 -3.60
C ALA A 225 -8.70 -25.25 -5.08
N PRO A 226 -8.59 -26.41 -5.71
CA PRO A 226 -9.13 -26.62 -7.06
C PRO A 226 -10.62 -26.26 -7.14
N ALA A 227 -11.03 -25.56 -8.19
CA ALA A 227 -12.39 -25.01 -8.32
C ALA A 227 -13.48 -26.10 -8.32
N ASP A 228 -13.21 -27.24 -8.91
CA ASP A 228 -14.16 -28.37 -8.97
C ASP A 228 -14.44 -29.01 -7.61
N ASN A 229 -13.55 -28.81 -6.64
CA ASN A 229 -13.68 -29.31 -5.26
C ASN A 229 -14.18 -28.25 -4.28
N ALA A 230 -14.55 -27.09 -4.78
CA ALA A 230 -14.91 -25.91 -3.98
C ALA A 230 -16.09 -26.13 -3.01
N ARG A 231 -16.99 -27.10 -3.29
CA ARG A 231 -18.14 -27.39 -2.39
C ARG A 231 -17.72 -27.82 -0.99
N HIS A 232 -16.56 -28.47 -0.86
CA HIS A 232 -16.03 -28.84 0.46
C HIS A 232 -15.64 -27.63 1.32
N TRP A 233 -15.27 -26.54 0.66
CA TRP A 233 -14.77 -25.31 1.28
C TRP A 233 -15.80 -24.17 1.37
N GLU A 234 -16.99 -24.33 0.79
CA GLU A 234 -18.02 -23.27 0.77
C GLU A 234 -18.42 -22.79 2.18
N GLY A 235 -18.52 -23.70 3.16
CA GLY A 235 -18.86 -23.34 4.54
C GLY A 235 -17.75 -22.58 5.28
N VAL A 236 -16.49 -22.85 4.95
CA VAL A 236 -15.32 -22.16 5.53
C VAL A 236 -15.17 -20.77 4.92
N ASN A 237 -15.44 -20.66 3.61
CA ASN A 237 -15.36 -19.41 2.86
C ASN A 237 -16.37 -18.36 3.29
N LEU A 238 -17.65 -18.75 3.48
CA LEU A 238 -18.67 -17.78 3.88
C LEU A 238 -18.31 -17.09 5.20
N ARG A 239 -17.72 -17.81 6.13
CA ARG A 239 -17.32 -17.26 7.43
C ARG A 239 -16.14 -16.31 7.29
N ALA A 240 -15.10 -16.70 6.53
CA ALA A 240 -13.96 -15.85 6.23
C ALA A 240 -14.35 -14.60 5.42
N ASP A 241 -15.29 -14.72 4.48
CA ASP A 241 -15.81 -13.60 3.72
C ASP A 241 -16.65 -12.65 4.58
N VAL A 242 -17.45 -13.17 5.49
CA VAL A 242 -18.20 -12.35 6.47
C VAL A 242 -17.23 -11.60 7.38
N ASP A 243 -16.23 -12.27 7.94
CA ASP A 243 -15.22 -11.63 8.80
C ASP A 243 -14.45 -10.55 8.04
N ARG A 244 -14.09 -10.81 6.79
CA ARG A 244 -13.43 -9.82 5.90
C ARG A 244 -14.33 -8.61 5.63
N LEU A 245 -15.60 -8.86 5.27
CA LEU A 245 -16.56 -7.78 5.00
C LEU A 245 -16.84 -6.95 6.25
N GLN A 246 -16.86 -7.59 7.44
CA GLN A 246 -17.01 -6.90 8.71
C GLN A 246 -15.81 -6.01 9.01
N MET A 247 -14.57 -6.49 8.78
CA MET A 247 -13.36 -5.67 8.92
C MET A 247 -13.34 -4.50 7.93
N GLN A 248 -13.74 -4.73 6.68
CA GLN A 248 -13.84 -3.65 5.67
C GLN A 248 -14.90 -2.62 6.07
N LEU A 249 -16.05 -3.05 6.59
CA LEU A 249 -17.09 -2.17 7.08
C LEU A 249 -16.60 -1.32 8.27
N GLN A 250 -15.91 -1.93 9.23
CA GLN A 250 -15.29 -1.19 10.35
C GLN A 250 -14.26 -0.17 9.87
N SER A 251 -13.40 -0.55 8.92
CA SER A 251 -12.41 0.37 8.33
C SER A 251 -13.09 1.57 7.65
N LEU A 252 -14.13 1.30 6.83
CA LEU A 252 -14.90 2.36 6.16
C LEU A 252 -15.62 3.27 7.16
N GLN A 253 -16.14 2.72 8.27
CA GLN A 253 -16.76 3.52 9.33
C GLN A 253 -15.75 4.42 10.03
N LEU A 254 -14.53 3.94 10.30
CA LEU A 254 -13.47 4.76 10.87
C LEU A 254 -13.06 5.91 9.95
N VAL A 255 -12.91 5.65 8.65
CA VAL A 255 -12.61 6.66 7.64
C VAL A 255 -13.73 7.69 7.57
N HIS A 256 -14.98 7.25 7.47
CA HIS A 256 -16.14 8.14 7.43
C HIS A 256 -16.24 9.03 8.67
N ASN A 257 -15.99 8.48 9.87
CA ASN A 257 -16.00 9.25 11.10
C ASN A 257 -14.87 10.29 11.14
N ALA A 258 -13.68 9.95 10.63
CA ALA A 258 -12.56 10.88 10.54
C ALA A 258 -12.82 12.00 9.54
N GLU A 259 -13.39 11.69 8.38
CA GLU A 259 -13.80 12.70 7.37
C GLU A 259 -14.89 13.63 7.91
N HIS A 260 -15.88 13.07 8.61
CA HIS A 260 -16.94 13.86 9.23
C HIS A 260 -16.39 14.82 10.31
N ALA A 261 -15.47 14.33 11.16
CA ALA A 261 -14.81 15.17 12.15
C ALA A 261 -14.01 16.32 11.51
N SER A 262 -13.24 16.00 10.46
CA SER A 262 -12.50 17.01 9.68
C SER A 262 -13.42 18.04 9.02
N LEU A 263 -14.54 17.60 8.45
CA LEU A 263 -15.53 18.51 7.85
C LEU A 263 -16.12 19.48 8.89
N VAL A 264 -16.45 18.99 10.08
CA VAL A 264 -16.96 19.82 11.20
C VAL A 264 -15.93 20.87 11.61
N GLU A 265 -14.65 20.48 11.70
CA GLU A 265 -13.56 21.40 12.04
C GLU A 265 -13.36 22.48 10.95
N HIS A 266 -13.41 22.11 9.68
CA HIS A 266 -13.34 23.05 8.56
C HIS A 266 -14.54 24.01 8.55
N GLN A 267 -15.75 23.52 8.82
CA GLN A 267 -16.93 24.38 8.92
C GLN A 267 -16.82 25.40 10.05
N LYS A 268 -16.27 24.99 11.19
CA LYS A 268 -16.01 25.89 12.33
C LYS A 268 -14.99 26.97 11.94
N ALA A 269 -13.84 26.57 11.37
CA ALA A 269 -12.80 27.51 10.93
C ALA A 269 -13.32 28.49 9.86
N PHE A 270 -14.16 28.01 8.94
CA PHE A 270 -14.82 28.86 7.95
C PHE A 270 -15.76 29.87 8.59
N GLY A 271 -16.52 29.45 9.60
CA GLY A 271 -17.40 30.34 10.37
C GLY A 271 -16.62 31.47 11.10
N GLU A 272 -15.49 31.09 11.70
CA GLU A 272 -14.59 32.07 12.39
C GLU A 272 -13.96 33.05 11.39
N ALA A 273 -13.49 32.56 10.25
CA ALA A 273 -12.95 33.42 9.19
C ALA A 273 -13.99 34.38 8.64
N LYS A 274 -15.24 33.94 8.45
CA LYS A 274 -16.35 34.81 8.03
C LYS A 274 -16.64 35.93 9.04
N GLN A 275 -16.58 35.66 10.34
CA GLN A 275 -16.72 36.69 11.39
C GLN A 275 -15.59 37.73 11.34
N ILE A 276 -14.35 37.26 11.14
CA ILE A 276 -13.20 38.16 11.01
C ILE A 276 -13.33 39.06 9.78
N ILE A 277 -13.73 38.50 8.64
CA ILE A 277 -13.98 39.27 7.42
C ILE A 277 -15.05 40.35 7.67
N GLY A 278 -16.17 40.02 8.31
CA GLY A 278 -17.20 40.98 8.65
C GLY A 278 -16.72 42.13 9.59
N GLN A 279 -15.81 41.83 10.50
CA GLN A 279 -15.17 42.86 11.34
C GLN A 279 -14.28 43.80 10.52
N PHE A 280 -13.51 43.27 9.57
CA PHE A 280 -12.69 44.06 8.65
C PHE A 280 -13.52 44.94 7.75
N GLU A 281 -14.60 44.40 7.16
CA GLU A 281 -15.53 45.17 6.30
C GLU A 281 -16.12 46.37 7.06
N LYS A 282 -16.55 46.14 8.32
CA LYS A 282 -17.03 47.22 9.19
C LYS A 282 -15.95 48.29 9.42
N LYS A 283 -14.71 47.84 9.69
CA LYS A 283 -13.59 48.75 9.93
C LYS A 283 -13.19 49.55 8.68
N ILE A 284 -13.25 48.94 7.52
CA ILE A 284 -13.04 49.62 6.24
C ILE A 284 -14.10 50.73 6.04
N SER A 285 -15.39 50.40 6.27
CA SER A 285 -16.46 51.38 6.16
C SER A 285 -16.28 52.58 7.12
N GLU A 286 -15.87 52.32 8.36
CA GLU A 286 -15.55 53.41 9.34
C GLU A 286 -14.38 54.29 8.86
N LEU A 287 -13.36 53.68 8.29
CA LEU A 287 -12.20 54.42 7.75
C LEU A 287 -12.58 55.25 6.51
N GLU A 288 -13.40 54.72 5.61
CA GLU A 288 -13.90 55.46 4.44
C GLU A 288 -14.73 56.65 4.81
N GLN A 289 -15.60 56.51 5.83
CA GLN A 289 -16.35 57.64 6.38
C GLN A 289 -15.43 58.69 7.00
N GLY A 290 -14.41 58.25 7.76
CA GLY A 290 -13.39 59.12 8.33
C GLY A 290 -12.59 59.89 7.28
N MET A 291 -12.18 59.23 6.20
CA MET A 291 -11.51 59.84 5.05
C MET A 291 -12.37 60.86 4.33
N THR A 292 -13.64 60.57 4.15
CA THR A 292 -14.60 61.52 3.52
C THR A 292 -14.73 62.77 4.37
N LYS A 293 -14.84 62.63 5.68
CA LYS A 293 -14.90 63.77 6.63
C LYS A 293 -13.63 64.60 6.61
N LEU A 294 -12.46 63.97 6.66
CA LEU A 294 -11.16 64.62 6.56
C LEU A 294 -10.97 65.37 5.23
N SER A 295 -11.46 64.82 4.12
CA SER A 295 -11.43 65.45 2.83
C SER A 295 -12.30 66.74 2.82
N ALA A 296 -13.51 66.71 3.41
CA ALA A 296 -14.36 67.85 3.56
C ALA A 296 -13.74 68.93 4.43
N ASP A 297 -13.17 68.57 5.59
CA ASP A 297 -12.46 69.46 6.50
C ASP A 297 -11.25 70.11 5.82
N LYS A 298 -10.49 69.36 5.02
CA LYS A 298 -9.40 69.88 4.22
C LYS A 298 -9.87 70.91 3.21
N GLN A 299 -10.91 70.61 2.46
CA GLN A 299 -11.48 71.58 1.50
C GLN A 299 -11.95 72.85 2.16
N LYS A 300 -12.57 72.75 3.35
CA LYS A 300 -13.00 73.90 4.14
C LYS A 300 -11.80 74.75 4.58
N LEU A 301 -10.72 74.11 5.11
CA LEU A 301 -9.51 74.78 5.51
C LEU A 301 -8.81 75.50 4.36
N GLU A 302 -8.75 74.85 3.18
CA GLU A 302 -8.18 75.47 1.96
C GLU A 302 -9.01 76.71 1.51
N SER A 303 -10.34 76.63 1.60
CA SER A 303 -11.25 77.76 1.33
C SER A 303 -11.03 78.89 2.32
N ASP A 304 -10.94 78.60 3.61
CA ASP A 304 -10.70 79.58 4.67
C ASP A 304 -9.32 80.24 4.49
N LEU A 305 -8.28 79.49 4.11
CA LEU A 305 -6.95 79.99 3.85
C LEU A 305 -6.95 80.94 2.64
N ARG A 306 -7.60 80.60 1.55
CA ARG A 306 -7.76 81.47 0.37
C ARG A 306 -8.47 82.76 0.72
N SER A 307 -9.55 82.70 1.56
CA SER A 307 -10.30 83.85 2.04
C SER A 307 -9.45 84.77 2.91
N ALA A 308 -8.59 84.17 3.75
CA ALA A 308 -7.67 84.92 4.59
C ALA A 308 -6.58 85.67 3.84
N GLN A 309 -6.01 84.94 2.82
CA GLN A 309 -5.04 85.52 1.89
C GLN A 309 -5.57 86.66 1.06
N THR A 310 -6.84 86.56 0.59
CA THR A 310 -7.51 87.66 -0.12
C THR A 310 -7.77 88.85 0.78
N ARG A 311 -8.22 88.62 2.00
CA ARG A 311 -8.39 89.65 2.99
C ARG A 311 -7.06 90.33 3.37
N GLY A 312 -5.99 89.57 3.51
CA GLY A 312 -4.65 90.10 3.77
C GLY A 312 -4.07 90.92 2.62
N SER A 313 -4.41 90.55 1.36
CA SER A 313 -4.01 91.29 0.15
C SER A 313 -4.81 92.64 0.01
N TRP A 314 -6.07 92.60 0.35
CA TRP A 314 -6.94 93.81 0.44
C TRP A 314 -6.43 94.78 1.48
N ARG A 315 -6.04 94.32 2.69
CA ARG A 315 -5.48 95.16 3.71
C ARG A 315 -4.13 95.74 3.28
N ARG A 316 -3.30 95.06 2.56
CA ARG A 316 -2.03 95.58 1.98
C ARG A 316 -2.27 96.58 0.88
N ARG A 317 -3.26 96.39 0.00
CA ARG A 317 -3.64 97.36 -1.02
C ARG A 317 -4.27 98.60 -0.44
N LEU A 318 -5.13 98.52 0.60
CA LEU A 318 -5.70 99.66 1.29
C LEU A 318 -4.59 100.51 1.97
N LYS A 319 -3.62 99.85 2.63
CA LYS A 319 -2.50 100.59 3.26
C LYS A 319 -1.63 101.32 2.19
N SER A 320 -1.44 100.74 1.01
CA SER A 320 -0.72 101.43 -0.07
C SER A 320 -1.49 102.52 -0.77
N MET A 321 -2.84 102.53 -0.67
CA MET A 321 -3.69 103.60 -1.19
C MET A 321 -3.87 104.77 -0.25
N ILE A 322 -3.68 104.53 1.07
CA ILE A 322 -3.86 105.60 2.10
C ILE A 322 -2.51 106.26 2.50
N GLY A 323 -1.38 105.86 1.85
CA GLY A 323 -0.12 106.57 2.08
C GLY A 323 0.47 106.43 3.48
N MET A 324 0.21 105.27 4.15
CA MET A 324 0.84 104.92 5.41
C MET A 324 1.70 103.66 5.29
#